data_336b1f9775473900b537c973a19e9077
#
_entry.id   336b1f9775473900b537c973a19e9077
#
_cell.length_a   1.000
_cell.length_b   1.000
_cell.length_c   1.000
_cell.angle_alpha   90.00
_cell.angle_beta   90.00
_cell.angle_gamma   90.00
#
_symmetry.space_group_name_H-M   'P 1'
#
loop_
_entity.id
_entity.type
_entity.pdbx_description
1 polymer ?
#
loop_
_entity_poly.entity_id
_entity_poly.type
_entity_poly.pdbx_seq_one_letter_code
_entity_poly.pdbx_strand_id
1 'polypeptide(L)'
;MSLNKDLTIVFVSFFSKNIIEKPISQIPSDIPIIVVENSQDVELKNDLEKKYQNVKVIIPELNTGNGGGANVGLRQANSKYVLYLDVDVELNNNTLEILYFYANKIKDFSILGPKVEGLDYKTTDYKKKNIGEKIHSMNFITGCALFFNMEALKDIGFFDEKIFLYYEENDLYLRSFKKNYRIYLIEDANIKHRGNHSTDLIEKDLIEINRNWHLMWSTFY
;
A
#
# COMPACT_ATOMS: atom_id res chain seq x y z
N MET A 1 21.34 -1.85 -10.77
CA MET A 1 20.17 -1.65 -9.90
C MET A 1 19.44 -2.97 -9.84
N SER A 2 19.11 -3.43 -8.65
CA SER A 2 18.50 -4.75 -8.40
C SER A 2 17.20 -4.52 -7.66
N LEU A 3 16.10 -5.13 -8.09
CA LEU A 3 14.78 -5.05 -7.47
C LEU A 3 14.88 -5.22 -5.94
N ASN A 4 15.60 -6.23 -5.50
CA ASN A 4 15.73 -6.63 -4.10
C ASN A 4 16.43 -5.60 -3.19
N LYS A 5 17.29 -4.74 -3.77
CA LYS A 5 18.00 -3.68 -3.03
C LYS A 5 17.24 -2.37 -3.03
N ASP A 6 16.41 -2.15 -4.06
CA ASP A 6 15.73 -0.89 -4.29
C ASP A 6 14.27 -0.89 -3.80
N LEU A 7 13.72 -2.05 -3.39
CA LEU A 7 12.33 -2.22 -2.98
C LEU A 7 12.21 -2.76 -1.55
N THR A 8 11.26 -2.22 -0.81
CA THR A 8 10.74 -2.78 0.46
C THR A 8 9.22 -2.91 0.35
N ILE A 9 8.67 -3.97 0.91
CA ILE A 9 7.21 -4.14 1.01
C ILE A 9 6.76 -3.73 2.40
N VAL A 10 5.64 -3.00 2.51
CA VAL A 10 5.03 -2.59 3.78
C VAL A 10 3.59 -3.09 3.84
N PHE A 11 3.24 -3.75 4.92
CA PHE A 11 1.88 -4.14 5.28
C PHE A 11 1.46 -3.44 6.56
N VAL A 12 0.18 -3.08 6.65
CA VAL A 12 -0.48 -2.73 7.91
C VAL A 12 -1.44 -3.86 8.27
N SER A 13 -1.21 -4.49 9.42
CA SER A 13 -1.99 -5.61 9.94
C SER A 13 -2.84 -5.14 11.12
N PHE A 14 -4.10 -5.56 11.15
CA PHE A 14 -5.00 -5.36 12.27
C PHE A 14 -5.92 -6.57 12.40
N PHE A 15 -5.65 -7.44 13.37
CA PHE A 15 -6.31 -8.74 13.55
C PHE A 15 -6.32 -9.59 12.25
N SER A 16 -5.16 -9.70 11.59
CA SER A 16 -5.04 -10.34 10.28
C SER A 16 -4.21 -11.63 10.30
N LYS A 17 -4.11 -12.30 11.46
CA LYS A 17 -3.21 -13.45 11.69
C LYS A 17 -3.38 -14.55 10.64
N ASN A 18 -4.63 -14.89 10.27
CA ASN A 18 -4.92 -15.96 9.32
C ASN A 18 -4.87 -15.53 7.84
N ILE A 19 -4.61 -14.26 7.57
CA ILE A 19 -4.70 -13.68 6.22
C ILE A 19 -3.33 -13.28 5.70
N ILE A 20 -2.53 -12.62 6.55
CA ILE A 20 -1.29 -11.93 6.15
C ILE A 20 -0.21 -12.87 5.60
N GLU A 21 -0.18 -14.12 6.02
CA GLU A 21 0.83 -15.07 5.52
C GLU A 21 0.75 -15.31 4.01
N LYS A 22 -0.45 -15.26 3.45
CA LYS A 22 -0.64 -15.54 2.03
C LYS A 22 0.07 -14.50 1.13
N PRO A 23 -0.15 -13.18 1.27
CA PRO A 23 0.59 -12.21 0.49
C PRO A 23 2.09 -12.21 0.79
N ILE A 24 2.51 -12.41 2.04
CA ILE A 24 3.94 -12.51 2.39
C ILE A 24 4.61 -13.64 1.61
N SER A 25 3.98 -14.82 1.53
CA SER A 25 4.52 -15.99 0.83
C SER A 25 4.71 -15.81 -0.68
N GLN A 26 4.07 -14.81 -1.28
CA GLN A 26 4.19 -14.48 -2.71
C GLN A 26 5.38 -13.55 -3.00
N ILE A 27 6.00 -12.99 -1.96
CA ILE A 27 7.12 -12.06 -2.11
C ILE A 27 8.44 -12.83 -2.07
N PRO A 28 9.37 -12.57 -3.02
CA PRO A 28 10.70 -13.17 -2.98
C PRO A 28 11.40 -12.94 -1.64
N SER A 29 12.07 -14.00 -1.13
CA SER A 29 12.68 -13.99 0.21
C SER A 29 13.87 -13.04 0.38
N ASP A 30 14.34 -12.44 -0.69
CA ASP A 30 15.41 -11.45 -0.71
C ASP A 30 14.92 -9.99 -0.77
N ILE A 31 13.59 -9.78 -0.83
CA ILE A 31 12.95 -8.46 -0.71
C ILE A 31 12.57 -8.21 0.76
N PRO A 32 13.04 -7.14 1.41
CA PRO A 32 12.66 -6.80 2.77
C PRO A 32 11.16 -6.54 2.90
N ILE A 33 10.56 -7.05 3.97
CA ILE A 33 9.15 -6.85 4.32
C ILE A 33 9.06 -6.24 5.72
N ILE A 34 8.28 -5.18 5.84
CA ILE A 34 7.93 -4.56 7.13
C ILE A 34 6.43 -4.75 7.34
N VAL A 35 6.07 -5.38 8.45
CA VAL A 35 4.69 -5.49 8.90
C VAL A 35 4.48 -4.57 10.09
N VAL A 36 3.52 -3.67 10.02
CA VAL A 36 3.10 -2.84 11.14
C VAL A 36 1.84 -3.45 11.73
N GLU A 37 1.97 -4.03 12.94
CA GLU A 37 0.91 -4.79 13.60
C GLU A 37 0.16 -3.91 14.60
N ASN A 38 -0.99 -3.39 14.18
CA ASN A 38 -1.80 -2.41 14.93
C ASN A 38 -2.71 -3.02 16.01
N SER A 39 -2.85 -4.35 16.06
CA SER A 39 -3.69 -5.03 17.08
C SER A 39 -2.92 -5.53 18.29
N GLN A 40 -1.64 -5.21 18.41
CA GLN A 40 -0.76 -5.60 19.51
C GLN A 40 -0.51 -7.12 19.60
N ASP A 41 -0.61 -7.85 18.49
CA ASP A 41 -0.41 -9.30 18.44
C ASP A 41 1.08 -9.66 18.42
N VAL A 42 1.63 -9.88 19.64
CA VAL A 42 3.04 -10.29 19.85
C VAL A 42 3.27 -11.72 19.35
N GLU A 43 2.25 -12.59 19.38
CA GLU A 43 2.37 -13.95 18.87
C GLU A 43 2.54 -13.96 17.36
N LEU A 44 1.71 -13.19 16.63
CA LEU A 44 1.86 -13.01 15.19
C LEU A 44 3.24 -12.49 14.81
N LYS A 45 3.77 -11.49 15.57
CA LYS A 45 5.12 -10.99 15.37
C LYS A 45 6.15 -12.11 15.44
N ASN A 46 6.12 -12.89 16.52
CA ASN A 46 7.10 -13.96 16.76
C ASN A 46 7.01 -15.06 15.68
N ASP A 47 5.78 -15.40 15.26
CA ASP A 47 5.54 -16.41 14.23
C ASP A 47 6.08 -15.96 12.87
N LEU A 48 5.79 -14.73 12.46
CA LEU A 48 6.24 -14.18 11.17
C LEU A 48 7.77 -14.03 11.12
N GLU A 49 8.39 -13.42 12.14
CA GLU A 49 9.85 -13.19 12.18
C GLU A 49 10.62 -14.51 12.31
N LYS A 50 10.06 -15.54 12.94
CA LYS A 50 10.65 -16.88 12.98
C LYS A 50 10.58 -17.60 11.63
N LYS A 51 9.46 -17.44 10.92
CA LYS A 51 9.18 -18.16 9.66
C LYS A 51 9.85 -17.51 8.45
N TYR A 52 9.94 -16.17 8.42
CA TYR A 52 10.42 -15.40 7.28
C TYR A 52 11.60 -14.50 7.69
N GLN A 53 12.80 -14.82 7.23
CA GLN A 53 14.02 -14.07 7.59
C GLN A 53 14.05 -12.63 7.05
N ASN A 54 13.28 -12.34 6.01
CA ASN A 54 13.15 -11.03 5.39
C ASN A 54 12.00 -10.18 5.97
N VAL A 55 11.26 -10.69 6.96
CA VAL A 55 10.16 -9.99 7.61
C VAL A 55 10.63 -9.36 8.93
N LYS A 56 10.29 -8.09 9.11
CA LYS A 56 10.41 -7.36 10.39
C LYS A 56 9.03 -6.87 10.80
N VAL A 57 8.58 -7.21 12.00
CA VAL A 57 7.30 -6.75 12.54
C VAL A 57 7.50 -5.65 13.56
N ILE A 58 6.76 -4.55 13.40
CA ILE A 58 6.75 -3.39 14.30
C ILE A 58 5.36 -3.33 14.95
N ILE A 59 5.33 -3.28 16.26
CA ILE A 59 4.11 -3.08 17.03
C ILE A 59 4.16 -1.65 17.59
N PRO A 60 3.33 -0.71 17.09
CA PRO A 60 3.22 0.64 17.66
C PRO A 60 2.61 0.59 19.07
N GLU A 61 2.85 1.61 19.90
CA GLU A 61 2.25 1.67 21.25
C GLU A 61 0.72 1.68 21.24
N LEU A 62 0.13 2.25 20.20
CA LEU A 62 -1.32 2.32 19.99
C LEU A 62 -1.64 2.00 18.53
N ASN A 63 -2.88 1.61 18.27
CA ASN A 63 -3.38 1.52 16.90
C ASN A 63 -3.35 2.91 16.23
N THR A 64 -2.53 3.05 15.21
CA THR A 64 -2.30 4.32 14.48
C THR A 64 -3.20 4.50 13.26
N GLY A 65 -4.14 3.59 13.03
CA GLY A 65 -4.96 3.57 11.82
C GLY A 65 -4.19 3.07 10.60
N ASN A 66 -4.80 3.21 9.43
CA ASN A 66 -4.21 2.69 8.20
C ASN A 66 -3.05 3.57 7.71
N GLY A 67 -3.28 4.85 7.48
CA GLY A 67 -2.25 5.78 7.02
C GLY A 67 -1.12 5.98 8.04
N GLY A 68 -1.44 6.09 9.34
CA GLY A 68 -0.46 6.16 10.42
C GLY A 68 0.39 4.90 10.50
N GLY A 69 -0.22 3.72 10.40
CA GLY A 69 0.50 2.44 10.34
C GLY A 69 1.42 2.36 9.12
N ALA A 70 0.92 2.74 7.95
CA ALA A 70 1.74 2.83 6.75
C ALA A 70 2.95 3.75 6.97
N ASN A 71 2.77 4.92 7.61
CA ASN A 71 3.86 5.85 7.92
C ASN A 71 4.95 5.22 8.80
N VAL A 72 4.57 4.41 9.80
CA VAL A 72 5.54 3.68 10.64
C VAL A 72 6.42 2.78 9.76
N GLY A 73 5.83 2.02 8.85
CA GLY A 73 6.55 1.15 7.94
C GLY A 73 7.40 1.93 6.92
N LEU A 74 6.82 2.95 6.29
CA LEU A 74 7.47 3.79 5.28
C LEU A 74 8.70 4.51 5.83
N ARG A 75 8.65 5.02 7.07
CA ARG A 75 9.79 5.68 7.72
C ARG A 75 10.93 4.72 8.08
N GLN A 76 10.64 3.42 8.25
CA GLN A 76 11.64 2.39 8.52
C GLN A 76 12.30 1.85 7.25
N ALA A 77 11.67 2.03 6.10
CA ALA A 77 12.21 1.60 4.82
C ALA A 77 13.36 2.51 4.36
N ASN A 78 14.49 1.89 4.00
CA ASN A 78 15.67 2.59 3.48
C ASN A 78 15.84 2.42 1.96
N SER A 79 14.91 1.75 1.30
CA SER A 79 14.91 1.49 -0.12
C SER A 79 14.48 2.71 -0.93
N LYS A 80 14.82 2.73 -2.22
CA LYS A 80 14.43 3.76 -3.17
C LYS A 80 12.92 3.79 -3.41
N TYR A 81 12.32 2.60 -3.39
CA TYR A 81 10.89 2.38 -3.60
C TYR A 81 10.29 1.59 -2.45
N VAL A 82 9.04 1.84 -2.15
CA VAL A 82 8.26 1.04 -1.21
C VAL A 82 6.93 0.67 -1.86
N LEU A 83 6.57 -0.60 -1.80
CA LEU A 83 5.21 -1.04 -2.15
C LEU A 83 4.43 -1.26 -0.85
N TYR A 84 3.46 -0.40 -0.60
CA TYR A 84 2.44 -0.63 0.42
C TYR A 84 1.38 -1.58 -0.14
N LEU A 85 0.98 -2.57 0.64
CA LEU A 85 -0.04 -3.55 0.30
C LEU A 85 -1.00 -3.77 1.46
N ASP A 86 -2.29 -3.83 1.16
CA ASP A 86 -3.26 -4.39 2.09
C ASP A 86 -3.04 -5.90 2.27
N VAL A 87 -3.34 -6.43 3.45
CA VAL A 87 -3.09 -7.83 3.81
C VAL A 87 -3.94 -8.84 3.03
N ASP A 88 -5.01 -8.39 2.37
CA ASP A 88 -5.91 -9.20 1.54
C ASP A 88 -5.68 -9.03 0.03
N VAL A 89 -4.53 -8.46 -0.33
CA VAL A 89 -4.06 -8.36 -1.73
C VAL A 89 -3.23 -9.58 -2.10
N GLU A 90 -3.49 -10.13 -3.26
CA GLU A 90 -2.70 -11.20 -3.89
C GLU A 90 -1.99 -10.64 -5.13
N LEU A 91 -0.67 -10.80 -5.16
CA LEU A 91 0.14 -10.41 -6.32
C LEU A 91 0.01 -11.44 -7.44
N ASN A 92 -0.15 -10.99 -8.67
CA ASN A 92 0.01 -11.86 -9.82
C ASN A 92 1.50 -11.98 -10.18
N ASN A 93 1.82 -12.98 -11.00
CA ASN A 93 3.19 -13.20 -11.47
C ASN A 93 3.73 -11.93 -12.13
N ASN A 94 4.99 -11.60 -11.83
CA ASN A 94 5.74 -10.46 -12.38
C ASN A 94 5.19 -9.06 -12.02
N THR A 95 4.22 -8.93 -11.11
CA THR A 95 3.69 -7.62 -10.71
C THR A 95 4.79 -6.71 -10.15
N LEU A 96 5.67 -7.23 -9.31
CA LEU A 96 6.77 -6.47 -8.70
C LEU A 96 7.79 -6.01 -9.75
N GLU A 97 8.19 -6.90 -10.65
CA GLU A 97 9.13 -6.62 -11.73
C GLU A 97 8.58 -5.57 -12.70
N ILE A 98 7.29 -5.66 -13.03
CA ILE A 98 6.63 -4.70 -13.92
C ILE A 98 6.58 -3.32 -13.26
N LEU A 99 6.15 -3.21 -12.00
CA LEU A 99 6.13 -1.94 -11.28
C LEU A 99 7.53 -1.34 -11.19
N TYR A 100 8.54 -2.15 -10.85
CA TYR A 100 9.93 -1.72 -10.77
C TYR A 100 10.49 -1.25 -12.12
N PHE A 101 10.16 -1.95 -13.20
CA PHE A 101 10.54 -1.55 -14.55
C PHE A 101 10.01 -0.16 -14.90
N TYR A 102 8.73 0.10 -14.66
CA TYR A 102 8.13 1.41 -14.92
C TYR A 102 8.64 2.49 -13.97
N ALA A 103 8.89 2.17 -12.72
CA ALA A 103 9.48 3.09 -11.75
C ALA A 103 10.86 3.62 -12.16
N ASN A 104 11.64 2.80 -12.88
CA ASN A 104 12.93 3.25 -13.42
C ASN A 104 12.83 4.07 -14.72
N LYS A 105 11.69 3.98 -15.42
CA LYS A 105 11.44 4.72 -16.67
C LYS A 105 10.73 6.06 -16.46
N ILE A 106 9.77 6.10 -15.56
CA ILE A 106 8.96 7.29 -15.28
C ILE A 106 9.69 8.15 -14.25
N LYS A 107 9.84 9.45 -14.51
CA LYS A 107 10.62 10.36 -13.65
C LYS A 107 9.75 11.21 -12.72
N ASP A 108 8.55 11.54 -13.16
CA ASP A 108 7.65 12.49 -12.51
C ASP A 108 6.58 11.83 -11.63
N PHE A 109 6.74 10.56 -11.26
CA PHE A 109 5.75 9.89 -10.43
C PHE A 109 6.06 10.00 -8.93
N SER A 110 5.00 10.12 -8.16
CA SER A 110 4.99 9.87 -6.71
C SER A 110 4.54 8.44 -6.40
N ILE A 111 3.52 7.97 -7.12
CA ILE A 111 2.86 6.69 -6.88
C ILE A 111 2.59 5.99 -8.21
N LEU A 112 2.90 4.69 -8.26
CA LEU A 112 2.38 3.78 -9.28
C LEU A 112 1.40 2.83 -8.60
N GLY A 113 0.29 2.52 -9.27
CA GLY A 113 -0.67 1.50 -8.84
C GLY A 113 -0.77 0.37 -9.84
N PRO A 114 -0.85 -0.89 -9.38
CA PRO A 114 -1.23 -1.99 -10.23
C PRO A 114 -2.73 -1.93 -10.57
N LYS A 115 -3.13 -2.62 -11.64
CA LYS A 115 -4.52 -2.85 -11.98
C LYS A 115 -5.12 -3.90 -11.04
N VAL A 116 -6.24 -3.59 -10.41
CA VAL A 116 -7.00 -4.54 -9.59
C VAL A 116 -7.95 -5.32 -10.49
N GLU A 117 -7.91 -6.65 -10.46
CA GLU A 117 -8.80 -7.50 -11.23
C GLU A 117 -10.28 -7.25 -10.84
N GLY A 118 -11.14 -7.12 -11.85
CA GLY A 118 -12.57 -6.88 -11.64
C GLY A 118 -12.98 -5.43 -11.35
N LEU A 119 -12.02 -4.52 -11.13
CA LEU A 119 -12.29 -3.09 -11.02
C LEU A 119 -12.34 -2.45 -12.42
N ASP A 120 -13.47 -1.78 -12.69
CA ASP A 120 -13.60 -0.96 -13.89
C ASP A 120 -13.08 0.46 -13.59
N TYR A 121 -11.86 0.73 -14.01
CA TYR A 121 -11.30 2.09 -13.98
C TYR A 121 -11.96 2.88 -15.11
N LYS A 122 -13.10 3.53 -14.84
CA LYS A 122 -13.84 4.34 -15.83
C LYS A 122 -12.93 5.42 -16.40
N THR A 123 -12.90 5.44 -17.72
CA THR A 123 -11.98 6.20 -18.58
C THR A 123 -12.17 7.72 -18.55
N THR A 124 -13.13 8.28 -17.82
CA THR A 124 -13.46 9.71 -17.84
C THR A 124 -12.38 10.62 -17.25
N ASP A 125 -11.47 10.09 -16.41
CA ASP A 125 -10.37 10.85 -15.81
C ASP A 125 -8.97 10.45 -16.29
N TYR A 126 -8.88 9.54 -17.27
CA TYR A 126 -7.61 9.12 -17.85
C TYR A 126 -7.05 10.20 -18.80
N LYS A 127 -6.04 10.92 -18.39
CA LYS A 127 -5.17 11.63 -19.34
C LYS A 127 -4.05 10.69 -19.75
N LYS A 128 -4.17 10.06 -20.92
CA LYS A 128 -3.09 9.26 -21.52
C LYS A 128 -1.85 10.15 -21.68
N LYS A 129 -0.78 9.87 -20.94
CA LYS A 129 0.54 10.40 -21.23
C LYS A 129 1.28 9.34 -22.07
N ASN A 130 1.85 9.75 -23.21
CA ASN A 130 2.57 8.88 -24.16
C ASN A 130 3.89 8.32 -23.57
N ILE A 131 3.80 7.46 -22.54
CA ILE A 131 4.96 6.71 -22.01
C ILE A 131 4.83 5.22 -22.43
N GLY A 132 3.69 4.84 -22.94
CA GLY A 132 3.33 3.49 -23.42
C GLY A 132 1.82 3.33 -23.43
N GLU A 133 1.30 2.36 -24.19
CA GLU A 133 -0.15 2.13 -24.34
C GLU A 133 -0.83 1.69 -23.03
N LYS A 134 -0.05 1.24 -22.03
CA LYS A 134 -0.50 0.58 -20.79
C LYS A 134 -0.21 1.38 -19.51
N ILE A 135 0.10 2.67 -19.64
CA ILE A 135 0.34 3.59 -18.53
C ILE A 135 -0.71 4.69 -18.58
N HIS A 136 -1.47 4.82 -17.52
CA HIS A 136 -2.54 5.82 -17.43
C HIS A 136 -2.25 6.80 -16.29
N SER A 137 -2.20 8.10 -16.59
CA SER A 137 -2.16 9.13 -15.56
C SER A 137 -3.52 9.20 -14.88
N MET A 138 -3.55 9.11 -13.56
CA MET A 138 -4.75 9.01 -12.74
C MET A 138 -4.86 10.17 -11.76
N ASN A 139 -6.09 10.58 -11.44
CA ASN A 139 -6.34 11.49 -10.34
C ASN A 139 -6.37 10.76 -9.00
N PHE A 140 -6.80 9.51 -9.01
CA PHE A 140 -6.79 8.61 -7.87
C PHE A 140 -6.65 7.15 -8.34
N ILE A 141 -6.14 6.30 -7.48
CA ILE A 141 -6.09 4.84 -7.63
C ILE A 141 -6.57 4.22 -6.32
N THR A 142 -6.87 2.92 -6.33
CA THR A 142 -7.27 2.20 -5.12
C THR A 142 -6.12 2.15 -4.11
N GLY A 143 -6.38 2.47 -2.84
CA GLY A 143 -5.38 2.51 -1.78
C GLY A 143 -4.76 1.15 -1.41
N CYS A 144 -5.34 0.02 -1.87
CA CYS A 144 -4.92 -1.33 -1.48
C CYS A 144 -3.50 -1.74 -1.94
N ALA A 145 -2.92 -1.04 -2.94
CA ALA A 145 -1.57 -1.31 -3.43
C ALA A 145 -0.95 -0.02 -4.01
N LEU A 146 0.01 0.55 -3.30
CA LEU A 146 0.64 1.83 -3.64
C LEU A 146 2.16 1.67 -3.72
N PHE A 147 2.71 1.76 -4.93
CA PHE A 147 4.15 1.71 -5.16
C PHE A 147 4.72 3.13 -5.13
N PHE A 148 5.36 3.49 -4.03
CA PHE A 148 5.89 4.82 -3.76
C PHE A 148 7.29 5.04 -4.32
N ASN A 149 7.52 6.22 -4.92
CA ASN A 149 8.83 6.82 -5.06
C ASN A 149 9.18 7.52 -3.74
N MET A 150 10.14 7.01 -2.99
CA MET A 150 10.45 7.52 -1.64
C MET A 150 11.06 8.91 -1.64
N GLU A 151 11.74 9.32 -2.71
CA GLU A 151 12.22 10.69 -2.87
C GLU A 151 11.03 11.67 -3.02
N ALA A 152 10.10 11.35 -3.91
CA ALA A 152 8.88 12.13 -4.08
C ALA A 152 8.04 12.16 -2.79
N LEU A 153 7.86 11.00 -2.12
CA LEU A 153 7.08 10.91 -0.89
C LEU A 153 7.66 11.77 0.24
N LYS A 154 8.98 11.86 0.36
CA LYS A 154 9.64 12.75 1.33
C LYS A 154 9.41 14.23 1.05
N ASP A 155 9.35 14.63 -0.22
CA ASP A 155 9.05 16.01 -0.63
C ASP A 155 7.56 16.37 -0.43
N ILE A 156 6.65 15.43 -0.70
CA ILE A 156 5.20 15.61 -0.57
C ILE A 156 4.77 15.60 0.92
N GLY A 157 5.46 14.85 1.75
CA GLY A 157 5.07 14.41 3.09
C GLY A 157 4.34 13.07 3.05
N PHE A 158 4.41 12.35 4.14
CA PHE A 158 3.75 11.06 4.35
C PHE A 158 2.22 11.22 4.48
N PHE A 159 1.50 10.14 4.79
CA PHE A 159 0.05 10.22 5.07
C PHE A 159 -0.24 11.19 6.23
N ASP A 160 -1.38 11.88 6.17
CA ASP A 160 -1.86 12.68 7.32
C ASP A 160 -2.39 11.74 8.41
N GLU A 161 -1.71 11.71 9.55
CA GLU A 161 -2.02 10.81 10.67
C GLU A 161 -3.34 11.18 11.40
N LYS A 162 -3.94 12.32 11.10
CA LYS A 162 -5.28 12.69 11.58
C LYS A 162 -6.38 11.94 10.84
N ILE A 163 -6.09 11.45 9.63
CA ILE A 163 -6.99 10.58 8.87
C ILE A 163 -6.70 9.13 9.30
N PHE A 164 -7.48 8.64 10.26
CA PHE A 164 -7.26 7.33 10.85
C PHE A 164 -7.54 6.19 9.87
N LEU A 165 -8.63 6.29 9.10
CA LEU A 165 -9.06 5.28 8.15
C LEU A 165 -9.93 5.91 7.06
N TYR A 166 -9.74 5.47 5.81
CA TYR A 166 -10.38 5.93 4.58
C TYR A 166 -10.00 7.36 4.15
N TYR A 167 -9.78 7.54 2.86
CA TYR A 167 -9.38 8.77 2.18
C TYR A 167 -8.00 9.32 2.54
N GLU A 168 -7.19 8.62 3.33
CA GLU A 168 -5.81 8.97 3.61
C GLU A 168 -4.96 9.06 2.33
N GLU A 169 -5.23 8.20 1.36
CA GLU A 169 -4.58 8.24 0.06
C GLU A 169 -5.05 9.43 -0.79
N ASN A 170 -6.30 9.86 -0.67
CA ASN A 170 -6.84 10.97 -1.44
C ASN A 170 -6.15 12.30 -1.08
N ASP A 171 -5.91 12.57 0.20
CA ASP A 171 -5.11 13.71 0.64
C ASP A 171 -3.69 13.64 0.06
N LEU A 172 -3.06 12.47 0.11
CA LEU A 172 -1.73 12.26 -0.44
C LEU A 172 -1.68 12.52 -1.95
N TYR A 173 -2.72 12.11 -2.71
CA TYR A 173 -2.84 12.38 -4.14
C TYR A 173 -2.94 13.88 -4.42
N LEU A 174 -3.76 14.61 -3.67
CA LEU A 174 -3.89 16.06 -3.82
C LEU A 174 -2.57 16.79 -3.55
N ARG A 175 -1.83 16.38 -2.51
CA ARG A 175 -0.50 16.93 -2.21
C ARG A 175 0.52 16.60 -3.29
N SER A 176 0.47 15.40 -3.87
CA SER A 176 1.30 14.99 -5.00
C SER A 176 1.11 15.93 -6.19
N PHE A 177 -0.14 16.21 -6.57
CA PHE A 177 -0.44 17.11 -7.69
C PHE A 177 0.00 18.55 -7.41
N LYS A 178 -0.16 19.06 -6.19
CA LYS A 178 0.32 20.39 -5.79
C LYS A 178 1.84 20.54 -5.93
N LYS A 179 2.58 19.43 -5.80
CA LYS A 179 4.03 19.35 -5.97
C LYS A 179 4.45 18.96 -7.40
N ASN A 180 3.52 18.93 -8.36
CA ASN A 180 3.73 18.54 -9.76
C ASN A 180 4.15 17.08 -9.98
N TYR A 181 4.00 16.20 -9.00
CA TYR A 181 4.12 14.77 -9.20
C TYR A 181 2.86 14.18 -9.84
N ARG A 182 3.01 12.99 -10.42
CA ARG A 182 1.94 12.26 -11.06
C ARG A 182 1.70 10.92 -10.40
N ILE A 183 0.48 10.43 -10.55
CA ILE A 183 0.06 9.10 -10.16
C ILE A 183 -0.25 8.34 -11.43
N TYR A 184 0.26 7.12 -11.53
CA TYR A 184 0.04 6.29 -12.71
C TYR A 184 -0.52 4.93 -12.34
N LEU A 185 -1.51 4.48 -13.11
CA LEU A 185 -1.94 3.09 -13.14
C LEU A 185 -1.10 2.36 -14.18
N ILE A 186 -0.54 1.22 -13.79
CA ILE A 186 0.24 0.33 -14.65
C ILE A 186 -0.64 -0.87 -15.01
N GLU A 187 -1.17 -0.88 -16.23
CA GLU A 187 -2.17 -1.85 -16.66
C GLU A 187 -1.64 -3.29 -16.75
N ASP A 188 -0.34 -3.46 -16.99
CA ASP A 188 0.31 -4.78 -17.04
C ASP A 188 0.60 -5.37 -15.66
N ALA A 189 0.71 -4.54 -14.63
CA ALA A 189 0.87 -4.99 -13.26
C ALA A 189 -0.53 -5.31 -12.68
N ASN A 190 -0.81 -6.58 -12.41
CA ASN A 190 -2.13 -7.01 -11.97
C ASN A 190 -2.08 -7.59 -10.56
N ILE A 191 -3.13 -7.31 -9.79
CA ILE A 191 -3.36 -7.84 -8.45
C ILE A 191 -4.81 -8.30 -8.29
N LYS A 192 -5.03 -9.20 -7.33
CA LYS A 192 -6.36 -9.52 -6.83
C LYS A 192 -6.54 -8.90 -5.46
N HIS A 193 -7.64 -8.22 -5.24
CA HIS A 193 -8.01 -7.68 -3.94
C HIS A 193 -9.33 -8.28 -3.49
N ARG A 194 -9.33 -8.98 -2.36
CA ARG A 194 -10.52 -9.68 -1.87
C ARG A 194 -11.57 -8.73 -1.30
N GLY A 195 -11.16 -7.53 -0.87
CA GLY A 195 -12.01 -6.49 -0.29
C GLY A 195 -12.82 -6.97 0.93
N ASN A 196 -12.86 -6.17 1.99
CA ASN A 196 -13.57 -6.46 3.25
C ASN A 196 -13.16 -7.76 3.98
N HIS A 197 -11.99 -8.33 3.67
CA HIS A 197 -11.45 -9.54 4.27
C HIS A 197 -10.10 -9.33 4.98
N SER A 198 -9.78 -8.10 5.32
CA SER A 198 -8.50 -7.74 5.96
C SER A 198 -8.41 -8.04 7.46
N THR A 199 -9.51 -8.47 8.09
CA THR A 199 -9.56 -8.76 9.54
C THR A 199 -10.28 -10.08 9.83
N ASP A 200 -9.74 -10.83 10.82
CA ASP A 200 -10.27 -12.13 11.27
C ASP A 200 -11.36 -12.01 12.36
N LEU A 201 -11.80 -10.83 12.74
CA LEU A 201 -12.62 -10.63 13.93
C LEU A 201 -14.00 -11.26 13.86
N ILE A 202 -14.38 -11.88 14.99
CA ILE A 202 -15.71 -12.47 15.23
C ILE A 202 -16.77 -11.38 15.41
N GLU A 203 -16.38 -10.18 15.92
CA GLU A 203 -17.29 -9.05 16.18
C GLU A 203 -17.43 -8.12 14.97
N LYS A 204 -17.98 -8.62 13.88
CA LYS A 204 -18.14 -7.86 12.64
C LYS A 204 -18.92 -6.56 12.80
N ASP A 205 -19.97 -6.56 13.64
CA ASP A 205 -20.86 -5.40 13.81
C ASP A 205 -20.13 -4.19 14.43
N LEU A 206 -19.30 -4.43 15.46
CA LEU A 206 -18.55 -3.35 16.11
C LEU A 206 -17.49 -2.76 15.17
N ILE A 207 -16.85 -3.60 14.37
CA ILE A 207 -15.86 -3.16 13.38
C ILE A 207 -16.57 -2.34 12.30
N GLU A 208 -17.72 -2.77 11.82
CA GLU A 208 -18.49 -2.06 10.79
C GLU A 208 -18.98 -0.70 11.29
N ILE A 209 -19.45 -0.60 12.53
CA ILE A 209 -19.80 0.67 13.16
C ILE A 209 -18.60 1.60 13.22
N ASN A 210 -17.43 1.13 13.64
CA ASN A 210 -16.22 1.92 13.71
C ASN A 210 -15.74 2.35 12.31
N ARG A 211 -15.79 1.47 11.32
CA ARG A 211 -15.46 1.77 9.92
C ARG A 211 -16.37 2.87 9.36
N ASN A 212 -17.68 2.78 9.60
CA ASN A 212 -18.65 3.77 9.15
C ASN A 212 -18.43 5.13 9.83
N TRP A 213 -18.08 5.13 11.13
CA TRP A 213 -17.74 6.35 11.84
C TRP A 213 -16.51 7.04 11.22
N HIS A 214 -15.43 6.29 10.98
CA HIS A 214 -14.23 6.83 10.34
C HIS A 214 -14.46 7.26 8.90
N LEU A 215 -15.28 6.55 8.13
CA LEU A 215 -15.67 6.96 6.79
C LEU A 215 -16.36 8.33 6.79
N MET A 216 -17.30 8.53 7.71
CA MET A 216 -17.97 9.83 7.89
C MET A 216 -16.98 10.91 8.31
N TRP A 217 -16.17 10.64 9.34
CA TRP A 217 -15.16 11.60 9.81
C TRP A 217 -14.24 12.04 8.68
N SER A 218 -13.63 11.10 7.99
CA SER A 218 -12.66 11.36 6.92
C SER A 218 -13.29 12.05 5.69
N THR A 219 -14.61 11.93 5.49
CA THR A 219 -15.33 12.64 4.41
C THR A 219 -15.43 14.15 4.70
N PHE A 220 -15.47 14.56 5.96
CA PHE A 220 -15.65 15.96 6.36
C PHE A 220 -14.37 16.63 6.87
N TYR A 221 -13.29 15.87 7.04
CA TYR A 221 -11.97 16.40 7.41
C TYR A 221 -11.28 17.04 6.22
#